data_3f0e2204a710a6b35c81666f852a5eb8
#
_entry.id   3f0e2204a710a6b35c81666f852a5eb8
#
_cell.length_a   1.000
_cell.length_b   1.000
_cell.length_c   1.000
_cell.angle_alpha   90.00
_cell.angle_beta   90.00
_cell.angle_gamma   90.00
#
_symmetry.space_group_name_H-M   'P 1'
#
loop_
_entity.id
_entity.type
_entity.pdbx_description
1 polymer ?
#
loop_
_entity_poly.entity_id
_entity_poly.type
_entity_poly.pdbx_seq_one_letter_code
_entity_poly.pdbx_strand_id
1 'polypeptide(L)'
;MHGIVAVIPARMGSSRFPGKPLAKLLGRPMIEHVVRRAEMCEQLDAVYVATCDEEIRKVVEGFDGAAIMTSPAHERASDRVAEAAEHLEGDIVVMIQGDEPMITPGMIEAAIAPMLHDSSVECVNLARRIVSRDDYFDPNTIKVVTNIHGDALYFSRSPIPFVEFESVEYRPVLKQVCVIPFRRRFLREFTRLAPTPLERAESVDMLRIVEHGGRVRIVETEVETHAVDTPDDLRLVEALMKSDPLAFRLDSGLVRPPLSANKSGI
;
A
#
# COMPACT_ATOMS: atom_id res chain seq x y z
N MET A 1 1.09 9.03 -22.94
CA MET A 1 0.42 8.86 -21.62
C MET A 1 1.21 7.79 -20.91
N HIS A 2 1.59 8.01 -19.67
CA HIS A 2 2.25 7.00 -18.86
C HIS A 2 1.17 6.03 -18.37
N GLY A 3 1.27 4.74 -18.71
CA GLY A 3 0.38 3.74 -18.14
C GLY A 3 0.63 3.60 -16.62
N ILE A 4 -0.44 3.60 -15.82
CA ILE A 4 -0.38 3.53 -14.37
C ILE A 4 -1.20 2.33 -13.91
N VAL A 5 -0.55 1.35 -13.28
CA VAL A 5 -1.22 0.16 -12.77
C VAL A 5 -1.06 0.03 -11.27
N ALA A 6 -2.09 -0.44 -10.58
CA ALA A 6 -1.98 -0.81 -9.18
C ALA A 6 -1.74 -2.32 -9.05
N VAL A 7 -0.88 -2.70 -8.12
CA VAL A 7 -0.62 -4.09 -7.75
C VAL A 7 -0.76 -4.24 -6.24
N ILE A 8 -1.65 -5.13 -5.82
CA ILE A 8 -2.00 -5.39 -4.43
C ILE A 8 -1.41 -6.75 -4.04
N PRO A 9 -0.29 -6.78 -3.30
CA PRO A 9 0.29 -8.03 -2.83
C PRO A 9 -0.59 -8.65 -1.74
N ALA A 10 -0.87 -9.95 -1.86
CA ALA A 10 -1.66 -10.70 -0.88
C ALA A 10 -1.13 -12.11 -0.71
N ARG A 11 -1.15 -12.62 0.53
CA ARG A 11 -0.81 -14.02 0.87
C ARG A 11 -1.61 -14.51 2.07
N MET A 12 -1.89 -15.80 2.13
CA MET A 12 -2.57 -16.43 3.26
C MET A 12 -1.70 -16.48 4.52
N GLY A 13 -0.39 -16.59 4.34
CA GLY A 13 0.60 -16.77 5.40
C GLY A 13 0.90 -15.48 6.19
N SER A 14 -0.03 -15.04 7.03
CA SER A 14 0.20 -13.98 8.03
C SER A 14 0.36 -14.62 9.40
N SER A 15 1.44 -14.31 10.12
CA SER A 15 1.69 -14.87 11.46
C SER A 15 0.72 -14.35 12.52
N ARG A 16 0.31 -13.08 12.43
CA ARG A 16 -0.59 -12.43 13.40
C ARG A 16 -2.08 -12.68 13.08
N PHE A 17 -2.41 -12.84 11.81
CA PHE A 17 -3.78 -13.05 11.35
C PHE A 17 -3.78 -13.94 10.09
N PRO A 18 -3.72 -15.29 10.24
CA PRO A 18 -3.78 -16.21 9.12
C PRO A 18 -5.07 -16.03 8.31
N GLY A 19 -4.97 -16.06 6.98
CA GLY A 19 -6.12 -15.86 6.10
C GLY A 19 -6.64 -14.41 6.01
N LYS A 20 -5.89 -13.45 6.55
CA LYS A 20 -6.25 -12.03 6.60
C LYS A 20 -6.87 -11.47 5.32
N PRO A 21 -6.34 -11.70 4.10
CA PRO A 21 -6.92 -11.14 2.88
C PRO A 21 -8.37 -11.58 2.61
N LEU A 22 -8.75 -12.77 3.09
CA LEU A 22 -10.09 -13.34 2.90
C LEU A 22 -11.02 -13.13 4.11
N ALA A 23 -10.53 -12.49 5.18
CA ALA A 23 -11.35 -12.13 6.33
C ALA A 23 -12.50 -11.20 5.90
N LYS A 24 -13.68 -11.42 6.47
CA LYS A 24 -14.88 -10.68 6.06
C LYS A 24 -14.95 -9.32 6.75
N LEU A 25 -15.14 -8.28 5.95
CA LEU A 25 -15.49 -6.92 6.34
C LEU A 25 -16.83 -6.58 5.67
N LEU A 26 -17.85 -6.22 6.43
CA LEU A 26 -19.19 -5.93 5.89
C LEU A 26 -19.68 -7.01 4.91
N GLY A 27 -19.39 -8.29 5.21
CA GLY A 27 -19.80 -9.44 4.40
C GLY A 27 -18.94 -9.75 3.16
N ARG A 28 -17.98 -8.90 2.78
CA ARG A 28 -17.04 -9.09 1.64
C ARG A 28 -15.64 -9.44 2.12
N PRO A 29 -14.84 -10.18 1.35
CA PRO A 29 -13.41 -10.36 1.65
C PRO A 29 -12.69 -9.01 1.76
N MET A 30 -11.76 -8.87 2.70
CA MET A 30 -10.98 -7.63 2.86
C MET A 30 -10.29 -7.22 1.58
N ILE A 31 -9.71 -8.17 0.84
CA ILE A 31 -9.04 -7.91 -0.44
C ILE A 31 -9.99 -7.30 -1.49
N GLU A 32 -11.29 -7.66 -1.49
CA GLU A 32 -12.27 -7.08 -2.40
C GLU A 32 -12.47 -5.59 -2.12
N HIS A 33 -12.49 -5.16 -0.86
CA HIS A 33 -12.59 -3.75 -0.51
C HIS A 33 -11.40 -2.95 -1.06
N VAL A 34 -10.17 -3.47 -0.90
CA VAL A 34 -8.97 -2.81 -1.41
C VAL A 34 -9.01 -2.70 -2.93
N VAL A 35 -9.31 -3.80 -3.63
CA VAL A 35 -9.40 -3.81 -5.11
C VAL A 35 -10.45 -2.83 -5.60
N ARG A 36 -11.68 -2.92 -5.10
CA ARG A 36 -12.79 -2.07 -5.56
C ARG A 36 -12.53 -0.57 -5.31
N ARG A 37 -11.90 -0.23 -4.18
CA ARG A 37 -11.53 1.16 -3.88
C ARG A 37 -10.41 1.67 -4.77
N ALA A 38 -9.43 0.84 -5.09
CA ALA A 38 -8.38 1.17 -6.05
C ALA A 38 -8.97 1.38 -7.46
N GLU A 39 -9.91 0.53 -7.90
CA GLU A 39 -10.61 0.66 -9.19
C GLU A 39 -11.41 1.96 -9.35
N MET A 40 -11.78 2.63 -8.24
CA MET A 40 -12.42 3.94 -8.28
C MET A 40 -11.46 5.08 -8.64
N CYS A 41 -10.15 4.87 -8.60
CA CYS A 41 -9.15 5.87 -8.96
C CYS A 41 -9.06 5.99 -10.49
N GLU A 42 -9.43 7.16 -11.02
CA GLU A 42 -9.49 7.41 -12.47
C GLU A 42 -8.13 7.46 -13.15
N GLN A 43 -7.06 7.65 -12.36
CA GLN A 43 -5.69 7.68 -12.88
C GLN A 43 -5.11 6.28 -13.10
N LEU A 44 -5.73 5.23 -12.55
CA LEU A 44 -5.29 3.85 -12.74
C LEU A 44 -5.89 3.28 -14.03
N ASP A 45 -5.06 2.67 -14.86
CA ASP A 45 -5.49 1.94 -16.06
C ASP A 45 -5.96 0.53 -15.72
N ALA A 46 -5.39 -0.10 -14.66
CA ALA A 46 -5.78 -1.41 -14.20
C ALA A 46 -5.36 -1.66 -12.74
N VAL A 47 -6.04 -2.61 -12.09
CA VAL A 47 -5.75 -3.07 -10.71
C VAL A 47 -5.58 -4.57 -10.73
N TYR A 48 -4.50 -5.06 -10.11
CA TYR A 48 -4.17 -6.48 -10.04
C TYR A 48 -3.88 -6.90 -8.60
N VAL A 49 -4.24 -8.13 -8.26
CA VAL A 49 -3.81 -8.78 -7.02
C VAL A 49 -2.66 -9.73 -7.35
N ALA A 50 -1.50 -9.53 -6.73
CA ALA A 50 -0.35 -10.42 -6.85
C ALA A 50 -0.34 -11.41 -5.68
N THR A 51 -0.44 -12.71 -5.97
CA THR A 51 -0.53 -13.74 -4.93
C THR A 51 0.17 -15.02 -5.33
N CYS A 52 0.61 -15.83 -4.34
CA CYS A 52 1.05 -17.21 -4.55
C CYS A 52 -0.02 -18.21 -4.13
N ASP A 53 -1.18 -17.76 -3.64
CA ASP A 53 -2.22 -18.60 -3.05
C ASP A 53 -3.40 -18.75 -4.01
N GLU A 54 -3.63 -19.97 -4.47
CA GLU A 54 -4.73 -20.31 -5.37
C GLU A 54 -6.12 -19.96 -4.80
N GLU A 55 -6.25 -20.00 -3.49
CA GLU A 55 -7.50 -19.63 -2.80
C GLU A 55 -7.78 -18.13 -2.95
N ILE A 56 -6.76 -17.26 -2.80
CA ILE A 56 -6.90 -15.83 -3.04
C ILE A 56 -7.24 -15.57 -4.49
N ARG A 57 -6.54 -16.22 -5.45
CA ARG A 57 -6.80 -16.09 -6.88
C ARG A 57 -8.28 -16.36 -7.20
N LYS A 58 -8.81 -17.52 -6.74
CA LYS A 58 -10.21 -17.89 -6.98
C LYS A 58 -11.20 -16.89 -6.41
N VAL A 59 -10.93 -16.35 -5.22
CA VAL A 59 -11.80 -15.34 -4.60
C VAL A 59 -11.76 -14.04 -5.40
N VAL A 60 -10.58 -13.59 -5.83
CA VAL A 60 -10.40 -12.38 -6.65
C VAL A 60 -11.12 -12.51 -7.99
N GLU A 61 -10.93 -13.63 -8.69
CA GLU A 61 -11.63 -13.90 -9.96
C GLU A 61 -13.15 -14.04 -9.76
N GLY A 62 -13.59 -14.52 -8.59
CA GLY A 62 -15.01 -14.69 -8.25
C GLY A 62 -15.79 -13.38 -8.11
N PHE A 63 -15.11 -12.24 -7.92
CA PHE A 63 -15.70 -10.91 -7.97
C PHE A 63 -15.23 -10.08 -9.19
N ASP A 64 -14.82 -10.74 -10.26
CA ASP A 64 -14.31 -10.16 -11.52
C ASP A 64 -13.03 -9.33 -11.37
N GLY A 65 -12.26 -9.51 -10.30
CA GLY A 65 -10.93 -8.91 -10.13
C GLY A 65 -9.87 -9.66 -10.95
N ALA A 66 -8.75 -8.99 -11.22
CA ALA A 66 -7.60 -9.58 -11.91
C ALA A 66 -6.54 -10.06 -10.93
N ALA A 67 -6.12 -11.32 -11.03
CA ALA A 67 -5.08 -11.91 -10.21
C ALA A 67 -3.87 -12.35 -11.04
N ILE A 68 -2.68 -12.12 -10.53
CA ILE A 68 -1.40 -12.59 -11.10
C ILE A 68 -0.77 -13.54 -10.11
N MET A 69 -0.48 -14.76 -10.57
CA MET A 69 0.25 -15.74 -9.74
C MET A 69 1.73 -15.41 -9.71
N THR A 70 2.30 -15.45 -8.51
CA THR A 70 3.70 -15.10 -8.24
C THR A 70 4.38 -16.19 -7.40
N SER A 71 5.70 -16.17 -7.34
CA SER A 71 6.48 -17.14 -6.57
C SER A 71 6.10 -17.14 -5.08
N PRO A 72 5.96 -18.31 -4.44
CA PRO A 72 5.81 -18.40 -2.99
C PRO A 72 7.09 -18.02 -2.22
N ALA A 73 8.24 -17.92 -2.91
CA ALA A 73 9.52 -17.61 -2.29
C ALA A 73 9.65 -16.13 -1.85
N HIS A 74 8.76 -15.26 -2.31
CA HIS A 74 8.82 -13.85 -1.94
C HIS A 74 8.43 -13.63 -0.48
N GLU A 75 9.38 -13.13 0.29
CA GLU A 75 9.16 -12.72 1.70
C GLU A 75 8.59 -11.30 1.79
N ARG A 76 9.00 -10.42 0.88
CA ARG A 76 8.61 -8.99 0.85
C ARG A 76 7.49 -8.72 -0.15
N ALA A 77 6.66 -7.74 0.20
CA ALA A 77 5.57 -7.29 -0.66
C ALA A 77 6.10 -6.67 -1.96
N SER A 78 7.16 -5.87 -1.86
CA SER A 78 7.81 -5.22 -3.00
C SER A 78 8.37 -6.22 -4.02
N ASP A 79 8.97 -7.33 -3.57
CA ASP A 79 9.50 -8.36 -4.48
C ASP A 79 8.37 -9.06 -5.24
N ARG A 80 7.24 -9.34 -4.57
CA ARG A 80 6.04 -9.90 -5.20
C ARG A 80 5.43 -8.96 -6.23
N VAL A 81 5.35 -7.66 -5.90
CA VAL A 81 4.84 -6.63 -6.81
C VAL A 81 5.75 -6.48 -8.02
N ALA A 82 7.07 -6.56 -7.84
CA ALA A 82 8.03 -6.48 -8.94
C ALA A 82 7.89 -7.65 -9.92
N GLU A 83 7.74 -8.89 -9.42
CA GLU A 83 7.49 -10.06 -10.29
C GLU A 83 6.20 -9.89 -11.09
N ALA A 84 5.10 -9.50 -10.42
CA ALA A 84 3.83 -9.27 -11.12
C ALA A 84 3.96 -8.17 -12.18
N ALA A 85 4.71 -7.11 -11.89
CA ALA A 85 4.92 -5.99 -12.80
C ALA A 85 5.74 -6.35 -14.06
N GLU A 86 6.46 -7.46 -14.06
CA GLU A 86 7.16 -7.96 -15.27
C GLU A 86 6.17 -8.34 -16.38
N HIS A 87 4.96 -8.76 -16.01
CA HIS A 87 3.89 -9.17 -16.92
C HIS A 87 2.91 -8.05 -17.27
N LEU A 88 3.13 -6.83 -16.78
CA LEU A 88 2.23 -5.71 -16.95
C LEU A 88 2.83 -4.63 -17.84
N GLU A 89 1.98 -3.90 -18.54
CA GLU A 89 2.34 -2.66 -19.22
C GLU A 89 2.07 -1.47 -18.30
N GLY A 90 2.92 -0.46 -18.36
CA GLY A 90 2.80 0.77 -17.57
C GLY A 90 4.14 1.26 -17.05
N ASP A 91 4.28 2.58 -16.94
CA ASP A 91 5.51 3.24 -16.49
C ASP A 91 5.54 3.40 -14.97
N ILE A 92 4.36 3.45 -14.34
CA ILE A 92 4.19 3.61 -12.90
C ILE A 92 3.44 2.39 -12.35
N VAL A 93 4.00 1.76 -11.33
CA VAL A 93 3.41 0.66 -10.57
C VAL A 93 3.11 1.16 -9.16
N VAL A 94 1.83 1.20 -8.78
CA VAL A 94 1.40 1.60 -7.45
C VAL A 94 1.22 0.35 -6.61
N MET A 95 2.13 0.10 -5.68
CA MET A 95 1.94 -0.92 -4.65
C MET A 95 0.93 -0.41 -3.63
N ILE A 96 -0.14 -1.16 -3.40
CA ILE A 96 -1.14 -0.90 -2.37
C ILE A 96 -1.22 -2.14 -1.49
N GLN A 97 -0.96 -2.01 -0.20
CA GLN A 97 -1.02 -3.16 0.70
C GLN A 97 -2.45 -3.70 0.82
N GLY A 98 -2.57 -5.04 0.75
CA GLY A 98 -3.87 -5.73 0.80
C GLY A 98 -4.59 -5.68 2.16
N ASP A 99 -3.99 -5.06 3.16
CA ASP A 99 -4.51 -4.84 4.51
C ASP A 99 -4.95 -3.39 4.80
N GLU A 100 -5.05 -2.57 3.76
CA GLU A 100 -5.51 -1.17 3.82
C GLU A 100 -6.94 -1.01 3.23
N PRO A 101 -7.98 -1.62 3.83
CA PRO A 101 -9.31 -1.64 3.24
C PRO A 101 -10.04 -0.28 3.23
N MET A 102 -9.46 0.74 3.85
CA MET A 102 -9.99 2.10 3.90
C MET A 102 -9.28 3.09 2.97
N ILE A 103 -8.41 2.62 2.06
CA ILE A 103 -7.81 3.50 1.05
C ILE A 103 -8.89 4.25 0.26
N THR A 104 -8.54 5.43 -0.24
CA THR A 104 -9.44 6.22 -1.09
C THR A 104 -8.77 6.52 -2.43
N PRO A 105 -9.53 6.76 -3.50
CA PRO A 105 -8.98 7.20 -4.79
C PRO A 105 -8.07 8.42 -4.66
N GLY A 106 -8.48 9.42 -3.86
CA GLY A 106 -7.69 10.63 -3.64
C GLY A 106 -6.34 10.38 -2.96
N MET A 107 -6.20 9.35 -2.12
CA MET A 107 -4.90 8.94 -1.56
C MET A 107 -3.97 8.41 -2.65
N ILE A 108 -4.51 7.61 -3.57
CA ILE A 108 -3.75 7.05 -4.70
C ILE A 108 -3.31 8.18 -5.63
N GLU A 109 -4.22 9.08 -5.99
CA GLU A 109 -3.95 10.25 -6.82
C GLU A 109 -2.88 11.16 -6.20
N ALA A 110 -2.98 11.45 -4.90
CA ALA A 110 -1.98 12.24 -4.18
C ALA A 110 -0.59 11.60 -4.21
N ALA A 111 -0.52 10.27 -4.03
CA ALA A 111 0.74 9.53 -4.07
C ALA A 111 1.38 9.53 -5.48
N ILE A 112 0.60 9.48 -6.54
CA ILE A 112 1.07 9.46 -7.93
C ILE A 112 1.52 10.87 -8.40
N ALA A 113 0.86 11.91 -7.91
CA ALA A 113 1.02 13.29 -8.41
C ALA A 113 2.47 13.77 -8.57
N PRO A 114 3.41 13.56 -7.61
CA PRO A 114 4.80 13.97 -7.79
C PRO A 114 5.47 13.34 -9.01
N MET A 115 5.14 12.08 -9.32
CA MET A 115 5.73 11.36 -10.44
C MET A 115 5.23 11.84 -11.80
N LEU A 116 4.04 12.43 -11.86
CA LEU A 116 3.48 13.00 -13.09
C LEU A 116 4.14 14.34 -13.44
N HIS A 117 4.60 15.08 -12.42
CA HIS A 117 5.21 16.40 -12.59
C HIS A 117 6.74 16.37 -12.68
N ASP A 118 7.38 15.35 -12.09
CA ASP A 118 8.83 15.23 -12.03
C ASP A 118 9.28 13.80 -12.38
N SER A 119 9.91 13.65 -13.53
CA SER A 119 10.43 12.35 -14.00
C SER A 119 11.59 11.81 -13.15
N SER A 120 12.23 12.64 -12.33
CA SER A 120 13.31 12.23 -11.42
C SER A 120 12.80 11.58 -10.14
N VAL A 121 11.50 11.68 -9.84
CA VAL A 121 10.88 10.97 -8.71
C VAL A 121 10.67 9.50 -9.09
N GLU A 122 11.41 8.61 -8.44
CA GLU A 122 11.42 7.18 -8.75
C GLU A 122 10.57 6.33 -7.78
N CYS A 123 10.43 6.81 -6.52
CA CYS A 123 9.61 6.18 -5.49
C CYS A 123 8.92 7.24 -4.65
N VAL A 124 7.63 7.03 -4.38
CA VAL A 124 6.84 7.83 -3.45
C VAL A 124 6.27 6.92 -2.38
N ASN A 125 6.16 7.41 -1.15
CA ASN A 125 5.42 6.74 -0.09
C ASN A 125 4.46 7.73 0.54
N LEU A 126 3.19 7.36 0.60
CA LEU A 126 2.18 8.15 1.27
C LEU A 126 2.40 8.08 2.79
N ALA A 127 2.18 9.17 3.48
CA ALA A 127 2.30 9.25 4.93
C ALA A 127 1.19 10.11 5.53
N ARG A 128 0.89 9.90 6.81
CA ARG A 128 -0.09 10.67 7.57
C ARG A 128 0.49 11.14 8.88
N ARG A 129 0.06 12.31 9.35
CA ARG A 129 0.44 12.82 10.68
C ARG A 129 -0.11 11.91 11.78
N ILE A 130 0.74 11.59 12.75
CA ILE A 130 0.33 10.92 13.98
C ILE A 130 -0.21 11.96 14.94
N VAL A 131 -1.45 11.77 15.36
CA VAL A 131 -2.12 12.61 16.33
C VAL A 131 -2.33 11.90 17.68
N SER A 132 -2.28 10.57 17.68
CA SER A 132 -2.44 9.72 18.85
C SER A 132 -1.08 9.36 19.47
N ARG A 133 -0.99 9.46 20.81
CA ARG A 133 0.17 9.00 21.58
C ARG A 133 0.35 7.50 21.43
N ASP A 134 -0.73 6.74 21.41
CA ASP A 134 -0.71 5.30 21.29
C ASP A 134 -0.13 4.87 19.92
N ASP A 135 -0.56 5.50 18.82
CA ASP A 135 0.02 5.26 17.49
C ASP A 135 1.52 5.58 17.43
N TYR A 136 1.97 6.61 18.15
CA TYR A 136 3.37 7.00 18.17
C TYR A 136 4.26 5.93 18.82
N PHE A 137 3.77 5.30 19.90
CA PHE A 137 4.51 4.26 20.63
C PHE A 137 4.23 2.85 20.09
N ASP A 138 3.21 2.65 19.25
CA ASP A 138 2.91 1.34 18.67
C ASP A 138 4.00 0.92 17.67
N PRO A 139 4.70 -0.21 17.87
CA PRO A 139 5.70 -0.72 16.95
C PRO A 139 5.12 -1.22 15.60
N ASN A 140 3.80 -1.41 15.49
CA ASN A 140 3.15 -1.75 14.23
C ASN A 140 2.93 -0.51 13.36
N THR A 141 2.79 0.65 13.97
CA THR A 141 2.77 1.95 13.29
C THR A 141 4.19 2.35 12.90
N ILE A 142 4.55 2.28 11.63
CA ILE A 142 5.88 2.63 11.14
C ILE A 142 5.97 4.16 11.03
N LYS A 143 6.87 4.76 11.82
CA LYS A 143 7.16 6.20 11.77
C LYS A 143 8.12 6.50 10.63
N VAL A 144 8.00 7.68 10.03
CA VAL A 144 8.92 8.19 9.03
C VAL A 144 9.32 9.63 9.35
N VAL A 145 10.61 9.93 9.22
CA VAL A 145 11.16 11.28 9.31
C VAL A 145 11.70 11.71 7.96
N THR A 146 11.54 12.99 7.64
CA THR A 146 11.89 13.54 6.33
C THR A 146 12.96 14.61 6.42
N ASN A 147 13.68 14.81 5.32
CA ASN A 147 14.53 15.99 5.14
C ASN A 147 13.67 17.22 4.72
N ILE A 148 14.32 18.36 4.56
CA ILE A 148 13.67 19.63 4.17
C ILE A 148 13.09 19.60 2.75
N HIS A 149 13.43 18.59 1.93
CA HIS A 149 12.93 18.41 0.58
C HIS A 149 11.74 17.43 0.52
N GLY A 150 11.33 16.88 1.68
CA GLY A 150 10.26 15.90 1.77
C GLY A 150 10.67 14.48 1.38
N ASP A 151 11.97 14.17 1.31
CA ASP A 151 12.43 12.81 1.10
C ASP A 151 12.69 12.12 2.45
N ALA A 152 12.39 10.84 2.55
CA ALA A 152 12.58 10.07 3.78
C ALA A 152 14.05 10.00 4.19
N LEU A 153 14.32 10.29 5.46
CA LEU A 153 15.59 10.06 6.11
C LEU A 153 15.67 8.68 6.75
N TYR A 154 14.59 8.26 7.39
CA TYR A 154 14.49 6.97 8.07
C TYR A 154 13.05 6.55 8.30
N PHE A 155 12.83 5.22 8.28
CA PHE A 155 11.58 4.58 8.70
C PHE A 155 11.86 3.74 9.95
N SER A 156 11.01 3.82 10.96
CA SER A 156 11.24 3.06 12.20
C SER A 156 9.95 2.59 12.87
N ARG A 157 10.04 1.42 13.48
CA ARG A 157 9.04 0.93 14.44
C ARG A 157 9.18 1.62 15.79
N SER A 158 10.37 2.10 16.13
CA SER A 158 10.61 2.92 17.31
C SER A 158 9.97 4.29 17.17
N PRO A 159 9.60 4.96 18.29
CA PRO A 159 9.08 6.32 18.25
C PRO A 159 10.18 7.30 17.82
N ILE A 160 10.06 7.83 16.61
CA ILE A 160 10.91 8.87 16.02
C ILE A 160 10.06 9.96 15.36
N PRO A 161 10.58 11.25 15.30
CA PRO A 161 11.71 11.81 16.05
C PRO A 161 11.36 11.89 17.54
N PHE A 162 12.36 12.06 18.41
CA PHE A 162 12.05 12.32 19.83
C PHE A 162 11.17 13.58 19.94
N VAL A 163 10.01 13.43 20.59
CA VAL A 163 9.06 14.51 20.90
C VAL A 163 8.51 14.32 22.31
N GLU A 164 8.36 15.42 23.04
CA GLU A 164 7.54 15.45 24.26
C GLU A 164 6.07 15.56 23.85
N PHE A 165 5.39 14.42 23.74
CA PHE A 165 4.11 14.29 23.04
C PHE A 165 3.01 15.22 23.58
N GLU A 166 3.04 15.54 24.88
CA GLU A 166 2.07 16.43 25.54
C GLU A 166 2.37 17.93 25.33
N SER A 167 3.61 18.30 24.98
CA SER A 167 4.07 19.70 25.00
C SER A 167 4.23 20.34 23.62
N VAL A 168 4.10 19.60 22.52
CA VAL A 168 4.40 20.09 21.17
C VAL A 168 3.11 20.46 20.43
N GLU A 169 2.95 21.76 20.14
CA GLU A 169 1.87 22.27 19.29
C GLU A 169 2.01 21.82 17.84
N TYR A 170 3.25 21.74 17.33
CA TYR A 170 3.59 21.18 16.03
C TYR A 170 4.35 19.86 16.18
N ARG A 171 3.72 18.75 15.74
CA ARG A 171 4.31 17.40 15.81
C ARG A 171 4.69 16.94 14.41
N PRO A 172 5.97 17.00 14.02
CA PRO A 172 6.41 16.52 12.70
C PRO A 172 6.56 14.99 12.69
N VAL A 173 5.56 14.30 13.24
CA VAL A 173 5.57 12.84 13.34
C VAL A 173 4.64 12.29 12.29
N LEU A 174 5.21 11.54 11.36
CA LEU A 174 4.49 10.90 10.27
C LEU A 174 4.47 9.39 10.45
N LYS A 175 3.36 8.74 10.09
CA LYS A 175 3.28 7.30 9.89
C LYS A 175 3.22 6.95 8.41
N GLN A 176 3.86 5.86 8.06
CA GLN A 176 3.76 5.27 6.73
C GLN A 176 2.31 4.87 6.45
N VAL A 177 1.83 5.19 5.25
CA VAL A 177 0.61 4.64 4.66
C VAL A 177 1.04 3.85 3.43
N CYS A 178 0.62 2.60 3.34
CA CYS A 178 1.16 1.67 2.36
C CYS A 178 0.51 1.81 0.96
N VAL A 179 0.55 3.03 0.43
CA VAL A 179 0.31 3.38 -0.98
C VAL A 179 1.62 3.92 -1.53
N ILE A 180 2.31 3.11 -2.35
CA ILE A 180 3.71 3.34 -2.70
C ILE A 180 3.89 3.21 -4.23
N PRO A 181 3.77 4.31 -4.98
CA PRO A 181 4.10 4.34 -6.39
C PRO A 181 5.61 4.23 -6.65
N PHE A 182 5.96 3.47 -7.68
CA PHE A 182 7.30 3.31 -8.20
C PHE A 182 7.34 3.57 -9.71
N ARG A 183 8.44 4.16 -10.22
CA ARG A 183 8.78 3.93 -11.61
C ARG A 183 9.04 2.44 -11.81
N ARG A 184 8.42 1.82 -12.82
CA ARG A 184 8.56 0.36 -13.06
C ARG A 184 10.03 -0.06 -13.20
N ARG A 185 10.84 0.76 -13.88
CA ARG A 185 12.28 0.51 -14.01
C ARG A 185 12.94 0.48 -12.63
N PHE A 186 12.67 1.49 -11.80
CA PHE A 186 13.25 1.60 -10.47
C PHE A 186 12.81 0.46 -9.55
N LEU A 187 11.52 0.06 -9.57
CA LEU A 187 11.03 -1.08 -8.81
C LEU A 187 11.84 -2.34 -9.12
N ARG A 188 12.10 -2.61 -10.40
CA ARG A 188 12.91 -3.77 -10.83
C ARG A 188 14.37 -3.67 -10.41
N GLU A 189 14.96 -2.47 -10.40
CA GLU A 189 16.33 -2.23 -9.93
C GLU A 189 16.40 -2.40 -8.42
N PHE A 190 15.49 -1.80 -7.67
CA PHE A 190 15.39 -1.87 -6.23
C PHE A 190 15.26 -3.31 -5.70
N THR A 191 14.39 -4.12 -6.28
CA THR A 191 14.19 -5.50 -5.82
C THR A 191 15.36 -6.45 -6.13
N ARG A 192 16.30 -6.03 -6.99
CA ARG A 192 17.56 -6.75 -7.23
C ARG A 192 18.67 -6.40 -6.25
N LEU A 193 18.50 -5.32 -5.48
CA LEU A 193 19.45 -4.93 -4.44
C LEU A 193 19.43 -5.96 -3.30
N ALA A 194 20.59 -6.24 -2.71
CA ALA A 194 20.64 -7.11 -1.55
C ALA A 194 19.90 -6.47 -0.36
N PRO A 195 19.13 -7.26 0.43
CA PRO A 195 18.51 -6.78 1.64
C PRO A 195 19.54 -6.21 2.62
N THR A 196 19.22 -5.05 3.18
CA THR A 196 20.13 -4.25 4.02
C THR A 196 19.93 -4.49 5.51
N PRO A 197 20.91 -4.13 6.38
CA PRO A 197 20.81 -4.33 7.82
C PRO A 197 19.60 -3.64 8.47
N LEU A 198 19.32 -2.38 8.12
CA LEU A 198 18.22 -1.61 8.72
C LEU A 198 16.87 -2.11 8.20
N GLU A 199 16.76 -2.45 6.91
CA GLU A 199 15.59 -3.10 6.36
C GLU A 199 15.23 -4.37 7.13
N ARG A 200 16.24 -5.20 7.45
CA ARG A 200 16.03 -6.44 8.21
C ARG A 200 15.62 -6.18 9.66
N ALA A 201 16.27 -5.21 10.31
CA ALA A 201 16.02 -4.86 11.71
C ALA A 201 14.61 -4.29 11.91
N GLU A 202 14.20 -3.34 11.07
CA GLU A 202 12.90 -2.66 11.13
C GLU A 202 11.80 -3.44 10.37
N SER A 203 12.19 -4.37 9.50
CA SER A 203 11.27 -5.07 8.58
C SER A 203 10.47 -4.09 7.71
N VAL A 204 11.14 -3.11 7.11
CA VAL A 204 10.57 -2.06 6.25
C VAL A 204 11.35 -1.98 4.93
N ASP A 205 10.70 -2.35 3.84
CA ASP A 205 11.32 -2.46 2.50
C ASP A 205 11.95 -1.15 2.02
N MET A 206 11.33 -0.01 2.37
CA MET A 206 11.80 1.31 1.95
C MET A 206 13.18 1.67 2.49
N LEU A 207 13.61 1.05 3.59
CA LEU A 207 14.96 1.26 4.13
C LEU A 207 16.03 0.73 3.18
N ARG A 208 15.79 -0.32 2.40
CA ARG A 208 16.72 -0.80 1.37
C ARG A 208 17.05 0.32 0.38
N ILE A 209 16.05 1.11 -0.03
CA ILE A 209 16.26 2.26 -0.92
C ILE A 209 17.14 3.31 -0.24
N VAL A 210 16.80 3.69 0.99
CA VAL A 210 17.49 4.74 1.75
C VAL A 210 18.94 4.33 2.05
N GLU A 211 19.19 3.09 2.47
CA GLU A 211 20.52 2.59 2.78
C GLU A 211 21.44 2.50 1.54
N HIS A 212 20.87 2.32 0.35
CA HIS A 212 21.60 2.39 -0.92
C HIS A 212 21.74 3.82 -1.48
N GLY A 213 21.35 4.85 -0.71
CA GLY A 213 21.46 6.26 -1.11
C GLY A 213 20.37 6.72 -2.08
N GLY A 214 19.35 5.90 -2.30
CA GLY A 214 18.17 6.27 -3.09
C GLY A 214 17.22 7.19 -2.31
N ARG A 215 16.25 7.75 -3.01
CA ARG A 215 15.26 8.67 -2.43
C ARG A 215 13.87 8.08 -2.44
N VAL A 216 13.16 8.22 -1.33
CA VAL A 216 11.74 7.94 -1.20
C VAL A 216 11.04 9.26 -0.89
N ARG A 217 10.30 9.82 -1.84
CA ARG A 217 9.52 11.03 -1.66
C ARG A 217 8.34 10.73 -0.74
N ILE A 218 8.18 11.52 0.31
CA ILE A 218 7.02 11.43 1.20
C ILE A 218 5.96 12.43 0.76
N VAL A 219 4.72 11.94 0.66
CA VAL A 219 3.53 12.75 0.40
C VAL A 219 2.59 12.61 1.59
N GLU A 220 2.18 13.73 2.18
CA GLU A 220 1.25 13.72 3.31
C GLU A 220 -0.21 13.62 2.84
N THR A 221 -1.01 12.87 3.59
CA THR A 221 -2.48 12.81 3.44
C THR A 221 -3.15 13.13 4.76
N GLU A 222 -4.28 13.82 4.69
CA GLU A 222 -5.15 14.06 5.86
C GLU A 222 -6.20 12.96 6.04
N VAL A 223 -6.35 12.07 5.05
CA VAL A 223 -7.34 10.99 5.09
C VAL A 223 -6.98 9.97 6.15
N GLU A 224 -7.94 9.65 7.02
CA GLU A 224 -7.77 8.64 8.04
C GLU A 224 -7.87 7.24 7.45
N THR A 225 -6.86 6.41 7.74
CA THR A 225 -6.83 5.00 7.36
C THR A 225 -6.30 4.16 8.50
N HIS A 226 -6.78 2.93 8.57
CA HIS A 226 -6.35 1.93 9.55
C HIS A 226 -6.03 0.62 8.82
N ALA A 227 -4.78 0.21 8.91
CA ALA A 227 -4.37 -1.11 8.46
C ALA A 227 -4.96 -2.20 9.39
N VAL A 228 -5.29 -3.34 8.80
CA VAL A 228 -5.78 -4.49 9.56
C VAL A 228 -4.62 -5.47 9.77
N ASP A 229 -4.08 -5.53 10.96
CA ASP A 229 -3.00 -6.46 11.33
C ASP A 229 -3.45 -7.58 12.27
N THR A 230 -4.51 -7.32 13.03
CA THR A 230 -5.06 -8.22 14.02
C THR A 230 -6.58 -8.36 13.86
N PRO A 231 -7.22 -9.37 14.50
CA PRO A 231 -8.68 -9.44 14.55
C PRO A 231 -9.35 -8.25 15.26
N ASP A 232 -8.62 -7.56 16.16
CA ASP A 232 -9.13 -6.35 16.83
C ASP A 232 -9.18 -5.17 15.85
N ASP A 233 -8.14 -5.01 15.02
CA ASP A 233 -8.14 -4.01 13.96
C ASP A 233 -9.28 -4.26 12.96
N LEU A 234 -9.54 -5.54 12.63
CA LEU A 234 -10.64 -5.89 11.73
C LEU A 234 -11.98 -5.38 12.28
N ARG A 235 -12.23 -5.56 13.59
CA ARG A 235 -13.46 -5.09 14.23
C ARG A 235 -13.56 -3.56 14.26
N LEU A 236 -12.44 -2.89 14.53
CA LEU A 236 -12.38 -1.43 14.52
C LEU A 236 -12.67 -0.90 13.10
N VAL A 237 -11.99 -1.43 12.11
CA VAL A 237 -12.16 -1.03 10.70
C VAL A 237 -13.57 -1.31 10.21
N GLU A 238 -14.16 -2.46 10.57
CA GLU A 238 -15.55 -2.75 10.22
C GLU A 238 -16.52 -1.73 10.82
N ALA A 239 -16.29 -1.30 12.06
CA ALA A 239 -17.10 -0.28 12.70
C ALA A 239 -16.98 1.08 11.99
N LEU A 240 -15.77 1.50 11.61
CA LEU A 240 -15.50 2.74 10.87
C LEU A 240 -16.14 2.70 9.48
N MET A 241 -16.02 1.58 8.77
CA MET A 241 -16.56 1.42 7.42
C MET A 241 -18.09 1.46 7.35
N LYS A 242 -18.81 1.23 8.45
CA LYS A 242 -20.28 1.37 8.50
C LYS A 242 -20.77 2.81 8.21
N SER A 243 -19.93 3.81 8.46
CA SER A 243 -20.23 5.21 8.17
C SER A 243 -19.46 5.78 6.97
N ASP A 244 -18.68 4.95 6.29
CA ASP A 244 -17.85 5.37 5.17
C ASP A 244 -18.68 5.45 3.87
N PRO A 245 -18.76 6.63 3.23
CA PRO A 245 -19.51 6.81 1.98
C PRO A 245 -19.02 5.90 0.84
N LEU A 246 -17.74 5.52 0.81
CA LEU A 246 -17.20 4.63 -0.22
C LEU A 246 -17.66 3.18 -0.01
N ALA A 247 -17.87 2.73 1.22
CA ALA A 247 -18.42 1.41 1.50
C ALA A 247 -19.87 1.30 0.95
N PHE A 248 -20.70 2.33 1.10
CA PHE A 248 -22.04 2.38 0.52
C PHE A 248 -22.07 2.34 -1.01
N ARG A 249 -21.07 2.99 -1.67
CA ARG A 249 -20.95 2.94 -3.14
C ARG A 249 -20.67 1.53 -3.64
N LEU A 250 -19.90 0.76 -2.90
CA LEU A 250 -19.63 -0.65 -3.22
C LEU A 250 -20.90 -1.50 -3.17
N ASP A 251 -21.76 -1.26 -2.18
CA ASP A 251 -23.02 -2.00 -2.01
C ASP A 251 -24.08 -1.63 -3.06
N SER A 252 -24.10 -0.39 -3.52
CA SER A 252 -25.07 0.11 -4.51
C SER A 252 -24.75 -0.28 -5.96
N GLY A 253 -23.64 -0.95 -6.23
CA GLY A 253 -23.21 -1.32 -7.59
C GLY A 253 -22.80 -0.11 -8.46
N LEU A 254 -22.63 1.07 -7.88
CA LEU A 254 -22.21 2.31 -8.55
C LEU A 254 -20.68 2.36 -8.74
N VAL A 255 -20.05 1.21 -8.84
CA VAL A 255 -18.62 1.08 -9.15
C VAL A 255 -18.46 0.98 -10.66
N ARG A 256 -17.42 1.60 -11.22
CA ARG A 256 -17.01 1.34 -12.61
C ARG A 256 -16.97 -0.17 -12.87
N PRO A 257 -17.38 -0.63 -14.07
CA PRO A 257 -17.09 -2.01 -14.44
C PRO A 257 -15.57 -2.23 -14.28
N PRO A 258 -15.14 -3.45 -13.86
CA PRO A 258 -13.73 -3.75 -13.63
C PRO A 258 -12.91 -3.25 -14.81
N LEU A 259 -11.81 -2.52 -14.52
CA LEU A 259 -10.88 -2.07 -15.54
C LEU A 259 -10.39 -3.33 -16.26
N SER A 260 -10.93 -3.58 -17.45
CA SER A 260 -10.71 -4.81 -18.18
C SER A 260 -9.22 -4.97 -18.41
N ALA A 261 -8.60 -5.91 -17.70
CA ALA A 261 -7.33 -6.47 -18.15
C ALA A 261 -7.54 -6.89 -19.60
N ASN A 262 -6.77 -6.30 -20.50
CA ASN A 262 -6.80 -6.67 -21.90
C ASN A 262 -6.52 -8.19 -21.97
N LYS A 263 -7.56 -9.01 -22.22
CA LYS A 263 -7.48 -10.48 -22.28
C LYS A 263 -6.79 -10.93 -23.55
N SER A 264 -5.70 -10.28 -23.91
CA SER A 264 -4.82 -10.71 -25.00
C SER A 264 -3.62 -11.43 -24.40
N GLY A 265 -3.80 -12.71 -24.16
CA GLY A 265 -2.78 -13.74 -24.21
C GLY A 265 -1.76 -13.75 -23.06
N ILE A 266 -2.04 -14.50 -22.02
CA ILE A 266 -1.04 -15.30 -21.29
C ILE A 266 -1.48 -16.76 -21.35
#